data_9281ed8a77305e9a6f2f8da752c0a286
#
_entry.id   9281ed8a77305e9a6f2f8da752c0a286
#
_cell.length_a   1.000
_cell.length_b   1.000
_cell.length_c   1.000
_cell.angle_alpha   90.00
_cell.angle_beta   90.00
_cell.angle_gamma   90.00
#
_symmetry.space_group_name_H-M   'P 1'
#
loop_
_entity.id
_entity.type
_entity.pdbx_description
1 polymer ?
#
loop_
_entity_poly.entity_id
_entity_poly.type
_entity_poly.pdbx_seq_one_letter_code
_entity_poly.pdbx_strand_id
1 'polypeptide(L)'
;MDINHSLILNNINSPTLVATPVKNKSGQIIDFEIIYTNEEIKKAVGFVIKGQHYWSDFEADITSDVPWFKMAMDAIAGRFYPEARYFSPSTKAWYKIDMKWLPDEKYVIVCFSNVTSEHQYYQKLKQSLVTDPLTGFMNRSGFTDAFGITLDTTRFNHKYAALLLVDIDNLQNVNDSRGVKEGDSLILKVSDVLKQFQKESVQIFRYGDDEFSLVISNFDSTDSLINFVDCIFEAFQIKQIGVSGGVSIFPEHSEQQEELIRFADMAVHYAKKNGKNNFVYFELDMQRVFIQHLQLQTKMTTAILESNFKQYYQPQFDIRTSQLRGFEALIRWTDTELGDIAPSVFIPLAEETGLIIAIGRWVLKTAISTLKTWQEKYDFKGIMSVNVSPVQLRQDNFIPELKELITVYQIDPSLLEIEITEGIMIHNMNDTIEKLKAVKDLGLRVSLDDFGTGYSSLSYLQMLPLNTLKIDKSFINNITSSDGIQANITSSIINMVEKMGLETIAEGVEHPEQLDLLNKFNCNVVQGFLCGKPMPFALCDAYLSGDKGAMLKNSKEL
;
A
#
# COMPACT_ATOMS: atom_id res chain seq x y z
N MET A 1 42.09 -3.84 59.72
CA MET A 1 40.94 -2.97 59.51
C MET A 1 40.27 -2.68 60.86
N ASP A 2 40.16 -1.41 61.24
CA ASP A 2 39.58 -1.06 62.55
C ASP A 2 38.10 -1.46 62.63
N ILE A 3 37.65 -1.79 63.89
CA ILE A 3 36.27 -2.25 64.15
C ILE A 3 35.21 -1.29 63.57
N ASN A 4 35.48 0.01 63.48
CA ASN A 4 34.59 1.01 62.91
C ASN A 4 34.36 0.85 61.41
N HIS A 5 35.36 0.46 60.62
CA HIS A 5 35.23 0.28 59.17
C HIS A 5 34.42 -0.99 58.83
N SER A 6 34.63 -2.07 59.59
CA SER A 6 33.84 -3.30 59.44
C SER A 6 32.36 -3.08 59.74
N LEU A 7 32.04 -2.22 60.71
CA LEU A 7 30.67 -1.91 61.09
C LEU A 7 29.96 -1.12 60.00
N ILE A 8 30.65 -0.17 59.34
CA ILE A 8 30.11 0.62 58.27
C ILE A 8 29.85 -0.27 57.05
N LEU A 9 30.82 -1.12 56.68
CA LEU A 9 30.71 -2.00 55.50
C LEU A 9 29.62 -3.08 55.68
N ASN A 10 29.39 -3.57 56.90
CA ASN A 10 28.30 -4.52 57.17
C ASN A 10 26.90 -3.90 57.12
N ASN A 11 26.80 -2.58 57.27
CA ASN A 11 25.52 -1.87 57.12
C ASN A 11 25.24 -1.40 55.67
N ILE A 12 26.14 -1.67 54.71
CA ILE A 12 25.89 -1.43 53.29
C ILE A 12 25.03 -2.57 52.76
N ASN A 13 23.84 -2.26 52.25
CA ASN A 13 22.91 -3.24 51.70
C ASN A 13 23.32 -3.79 50.31
N SER A 14 24.42 -3.31 49.75
CA SER A 14 24.97 -3.81 48.48
C SER A 14 26.05 -4.86 48.76
N PRO A 15 26.09 -5.97 48.02
CA PRO A 15 27.19 -6.91 48.04
C PRO A 15 28.51 -6.17 47.84
N THR A 16 29.44 -6.29 48.79
CA THR A 16 30.69 -5.51 48.79
C THR A 16 31.86 -6.39 49.25
N LEU A 17 32.96 -6.31 48.53
CA LEU A 17 34.24 -6.88 48.97
C LEU A 17 35.35 -5.83 48.91
N VAL A 18 36.37 -6.04 49.74
CA VAL A 18 37.58 -5.21 49.77
C VAL A 18 38.79 -6.11 49.59
N ALA A 19 39.68 -5.71 48.71
CA ALA A 19 40.89 -6.46 48.42
C ALA A 19 42.13 -5.54 48.44
N THR A 20 43.29 -6.12 48.78
CA THR A 20 44.58 -5.44 48.76
C THR A 20 45.49 -6.06 47.70
N PRO A 21 46.28 -5.26 46.96
CA PRO A 21 47.17 -5.79 45.93
C PRO A 21 48.33 -6.59 46.52
N VAL A 22 48.55 -7.79 45.99
CA VAL A 22 49.69 -8.65 46.30
C VAL A 22 50.80 -8.39 45.26
N LYS A 23 52.01 -8.10 45.77
CA LYS A 23 53.17 -7.78 44.90
C LYS A 23 54.23 -8.86 44.96
N ASN A 24 54.84 -9.11 43.84
CA ASN A 24 56.04 -9.95 43.76
C ASN A 24 57.29 -9.20 44.32
N LYS A 25 58.44 -9.90 44.34
CA LYS A 25 59.72 -9.34 44.81
C LYS A 25 60.22 -8.13 43.99
N SER A 26 59.71 -7.95 42.79
CA SER A 26 60.01 -6.81 41.91
C SER A 26 59.03 -5.65 42.09
N GLY A 27 58.06 -5.76 43.00
CA GLY A 27 57.06 -4.71 43.26
C GLY A 27 55.87 -4.67 42.31
N GLN A 28 55.79 -5.62 41.36
CA GLN A 28 54.68 -5.74 40.43
C GLN A 28 53.47 -6.43 41.08
N ILE A 29 52.27 -5.92 40.86
CA ILE A 29 51.02 -6.53 41.35
C ILE A 29 50.77 -7.80 40.52
N ILE A 30 50.64 -8.92 41.23
CA ILE A 30 50.43 -10.26 40.64
C ILE A 30 49.06 -10.85 41.00
N ASP A 31 48.43 -10.38 42.07
CA ASP A 31 47.11 -10.80 42.54
C ASP A 31 46.52 -9.77 43.52
N PHE A 32 45.36 -10.05 44.06
CA PHE A 32 44.71 -9.29 45.11
C PHE A 32 44.25 -10.22 46.22
N GLU A 33 44.57 -9.90 47.48
CA GLU A 33 44.09 -10.63 48.64
C GLU A 33 42.76 -10.00 49.11
N ILE A 34 41.70 -10.81 49.19
CA ILE A 34 40.38 -10.38 49.68
C ILE A 34 40.44 -10.31 51.22
N ILE A 35 40.44 -9.11 51.74
CA ILE A 35 40.61 -8.85 53.19
C ILE A 35 39.25 -8.66 53.91
N TYR A 36 38.19 -8.38 53.16
CA TYR A 36 36.87 -8.20 53.75
C TYR A 36 35.74 -8.49 52.73
N THR A 37 34.65 -9.10 53.23
CA THR A 37 33.39 -9.26 52.50
C THR A 37 32.22 -9.03 53.45
N ASN A 38 31.17 -8.36 52.99
CA ASN A 38 29.94 -8.24 53.79
C ASN A 38 29.03 -9.46 53.58
N GLU A 39 27.98 -9.59 54.42
CA GLU A 39 27.06 -10.73 54.35
C GLU A 39 26.29 -10.81 53.00
N GLU A 40 26.08 -9.69 52.35
CA GLU A 40 25.35 -9.65 51.07
C GLU A 40 26.16 -10.24 49.90
N ILE A 41 27.50 -10.26 49.96
CA ILE A 41 28.34 -10.84 48.92
C ILE A 41 28.09 -12.34 48.76
N LYS A 42 27.80 -13.06 49.85
CA LYS A 42 27.50 -14.49 49.82
C LYS A 42 26.26 -14.79 48.95
N LYS A 43 25.30 -13.89 49.01
CA LYS A 43 24.09 -14.01 48.18
C LYS A 43 24.41 -13.74 46.72
N ALA A 44 25.18 -12.72 46.42
CA ALA A 44 25.48 -12.30 45.04
C ALA A 44 26.36 -13.29 44.26
N VAL A 45 27.35 -13.89 44.90
CA VAL A 45 28.32 -14.81 44.24
C VAL A 45 28.05 -16.29 44.50
N GLY A 46 27.21 -16.63 45.50
CA GLY A 46 26.77 -18.00 45.75
C GLY A 46 27.70 -18.89 46.56
N PHE A 47 28.83 -18.37 47.01
CA PHE A 47 29.76 -19.09 47.88
C PHE A 47 30.26 -18.22 49.06
N VAL A 48 30.83 -18.87 50.05
CA VAL A 48 31.34 -18.22 51.24
C VAL A 48 32.85 -18.10 51.13
N ILE A 49 33.35 -16.86 51.17
CA ILE A 49 34.78 -16.59 51.25
C ILE A 49 35.20 -16.81 52.72
N LYS A 50 35.96 -17.91 52.98
CA LYS A 50 36.48 -18.24 54.30
C LYS A 50 38.01 -18.37 54.24
N GLY A 51 38.71 -17.71 55.16
CA GLY A 51 40.17 -17.74 55.21
C GLY A 51 40.84 -16.74 54.29
N GLN A 52 42.12 -16.95 54.03
CA GLN A 52 42.90 -16.14 53.08
C GLN A 52 42.53 -16.55 51.65
N HIS A 53 41.88 -15.67 50.90
CA HIS A 53 41.50 -15.89 49.53
C HIS A 53 42.12 -14.86 48.62
N TYR A 54 42.65 -15.32 47.51
CA TYR A 54 43.18 -14.47 46.45
C TYR A 54 42.16 -14.25 45.36
N TRP A 55 42.37 -13.20 44.60
CA TRP A 55 41.49 -12.84 43.48
C TRP A 55 41.45 -13.92 42.39
N SER A 56 42.59 -14.55 42.14
CA SER A 56 42.70 -15.68 41.25
C SER A 56 41.82 -16.88 41.64
N ASP A 57 41.65 -17.14 42.94
CA ASP A 57 40.75 -18.18 43.46
C ASP A 57 39.28 -17.77 43.23
N PHE A 58 38.97 -16.49 43.43
CA PHE A 58 37.65 -15.95 43.20
C PHE A 58 37.25 -15.98 41.72
N GLU A 59 38.17 -15.67 40.77
CA GLU A 59 37.94 -15.78 39.33
C GLU A 59 37.75 -17.22 38.90
N ALA A 60 38.42 -18.20 39.52
CA ALA A 60 38.26 -19.62 39.21
C ALA A 60 36.87 -20.16 39.64
N ASP A 61 36.33 -19.64 40.75
CA ASP A 61 35.03 -20.06 41.30
C ASP A 61 33.84 -19.38 40.59
N ILE A 62 34.07 -18.18 40.04
CA ILE A 62 33.07 -17.45 39.23
C ILE A 62 33.33 -17.70 37.77
N THR A 63 32.59 -18.64 37.18
CA THR A 63 32.55 -18.81 35.71
C THR A 63 31.87 -17.60 35.08
N SER A 64 32.65 -16.56 34.75
CA SER A 64 32.14 -15.35 34.11
C SER A 64 33.17 -14.79 33.11
N ASP A 65 32.65 -14.13 32.06
CA ASP A 65 33.48 -13.41 31.08
C ASP A 65 33.98 -12.05 31.60
N VAL A 66 33.79 -11.75 32.88
CA VAL A 66 34.19 -10.48 33.48
C VAL A 66 35.69 -10.50 33.76
N PRO A 67 36.48 -9.59 33.16
CA PRO A 67 37.94 -9.55 33.35
C PRO A 67 38.33 -8.84 34.68
N TRP A 68 38.06 -9.49 35.79
CA TRP A 68 38.17 -8.96 37.14
C TRP A 68 39.53 -8.34 37.47
N PHE A 69 40.61 -9.05 37.15
CA PHE A 69 41.97 -8.57 37.40
C PHE A 69 42.28 -7.29 36.61
N LYS A 70 41.90 -7.26 35.34
CA LYS A 70 42.08 -6.07 34.51
C LYS A 70 41.30 -4.87 35.03
N MET A 71 40.05 -5.07 35.46
CA MET A 71 39.22 -4.02 36.06
C MET A 71 39.87 -3.43 37.34
N ALA A 72 40.42 -4.28 38.21
CA ALA A 72 41.11 -3.83 39.40
C ALA A 72 42.38 -3.03 39.08
N MET A 73 43.15 -3.46 38.08
CA MET A 73 44.34 -2.74 37.61
C MET A 73 44.00 -1.40 36.96
N ASP A 74 42.89 -1.33 36.22
CA ASP A 74 42.40 -0.08 35.62
C ASP A 74 41.90 0.88 36.69
N ALA A 75 41.23 0.38 37.74
CA ALA A 75 40.83 1.18 38.90
C ALA A 75 42.04 1.79 39.62
N ILE A 76 43.12 1.01 39.85
CA ILE A 76 44.38 1.51 40.46
C ILE A 76 45.03 2.57 39.57
N ALA A 77 44.99 2.42 38.27
CA ALA A 77 45.55 3.37 37.28
C ALA A 77 44.67 4.63 37.12
N GLY A 78 43.54 4.74 37.80
CA GLY A 78 42.59 5.83 37.67
C GLY A 78 41.87 5.83 36.28
N ARG A 79 41.88 4.71 35.59
CA ARG A 79 41.21 4.57 34.31
C ARG A 79 39.76 4.10 34.49
N PHE A 80 38.87 4.67 33.72
CA PHE A 80 37.47 4.23 33.69
C PHE A 80 37.39 2.89 32.94
N TYR A 81 36.80 1.87 33.57
CA TYR A 81 36.44 0.63 32.92
C TYR A 81 34.96 0.71 32.46
N PRO A 82 34.64 0.32 31.22
CA PRO A 82 33.26 0.26 30.81
C PRO A 82 32.42 -0.62 31.72
N GLU A 83 31.16 -0.31 31.86
CA GLU A 83 30.20 -0.99 32.72
C GLU A 83 30.27 -2.52 32.54
N ALA A 84 30.75 -3.24 33.56
CA ALA A 84 30.77 -4.69 33.59
C ALA A 84 29.51 -5.22 34.28
N ARG A 85 28.89 -6.21 33.69
CA ARG A 85 27.71 -6.88 34.24
C ARG A 85 27.99 -8.35 34.46
N TYR A 86 27.58 -8.87 35.59
CA TYR A 86 27.73 -10.27 35.99
C TYR A 86 26.37 -10.89 36.26
N PHE A 87 26.09 -12.03 35.64
CA PHE A 87 24.92 -12.84 35.95
C PHE A 87 25.26 -13.84 37.06
N SER A 88 24.61 -13.76 38.20
CA SER A 88 24.79 -14.72 39.29
C SER A 88 23.86 -15.92 39.10
N PRO A 89 24.38 -17.14 38.86
CA PRO A 89 23.55 -18.35 38.76
C PRO A 89 22.81 -18.69 40.08
N SER A 90 23.41 -18.36 41.23
CA SER A 90 22.87 -18.67 42.56
C SER A 90 21.64 -17.84 42.91
N THR A 91 21.68 -16.54 42.61
CA THR A 91 20.55 -15.61 42.86
C THR A 91 19.66 -15.42 41.62
N LYS A 92 20.06 -15.92 40.46
CA LYS A 92 19.41 -15.68 39.14
C LYS A 92 19.22 -14.19 38.86
N ALA A 93 20.19 -13.36 39.25
CA ALA A 93 20.17 -11.90 39.20
C ALA A 93 21.35 -11.35 38.42
N TRP A 94 21.15 -10.21 37.76
CA TRP A 94 22.21 -9.44 37.12
C TRP A 94 22.75 -8.39 38.07
N TYR A 95 24.06 -8.31 38.16
CA TYR A 95 24.76 -7.33 38.96
C TYR A 95 25.65 -6.46 38.11
N LYS A 96 25.58 -5.14 38.31
CA LYS A 96 26.57 -4.18 37.81
C LYS A 96 27.73 -4.17 38.80
N ILE A 97 28.96 -4.17 38.26
CA ILE A 97 30.18 -4.20 39.07
C ILE A 97 30.83 -2.82 38.98
N ASP A 98 31.03 -2.21 40.16
CA ASP A 98 31.78 -0.98 40.31
C ASP A 98 33.02 -1.24 41.13
N MET A 99 34.22 -0.87 40.61
CA MET A 99 35.48 -0.99 41.31
C MET A 99 36.11 0.38 41.57
N LYS A 100 36.57 0.63 42.80
CA LYS A 100 37.21 1.88 43.17
C LYS A 100 38.48 1.63 43.94
N TRP A 101 39.57 2.28 43.56
CA TRP A 101 40.81 2.31 44.29
C TRP A 101 40.81 3.39 45.36
N LEU A 102 41.26 3.02 46.59
CA LEU A 102 41.51 3.92 47.72
C LEU A 102 43.01 4.00 47.95
N PRO A 103 43.69 5.05 47.46
CA PRO A 103 45.17 5.14 47.50
C PRO A 103 45.75 5.18 48.89
N ASP A 104 45.12 5.91 49.79
CA ASP A 104 45.57 6.11 51.15
C ASP A 104 45.57 4.80 52.00
N GLU A 105 44.56 3.97 51.76
CA GLU A 105 44.35 2.68 52.42
C GLU A 105 44.94 1.51 51.63
N LYS A 106 45.36 1.74 50.40
CA LYS A 106 45.83 0.72 49.42
C LYS A 106 44.85 -0.42 49.21
N TYR A 107 43.55 -0.10 49.14
CA TYR A 107 42.48 -1.07 48.90
C TYR A 107 41.74 -0.83 47.57
N VAL A 108 41.28 -1.94 46.97
CA VAL A 108 40.24 -1.93 45.94
C VAL A 108 38.92 -2.32 46.57
N ILE A 109 37.92 -1.46 46.48
CA ILE A 109 36.56 -1.77 46.89
C ILE A 109 35.78 -2.17 45.64
N VAL A 110 35.07 -3.30 45.69
CA VAL A 110 34.17 -3.80 44.65
C VAL A 110 32.76 -3.83 45.22
N CYS A 111 31.87 -3.11 44.56
CA CYS A 111 30.45 -3.06 44.86
C CYS A 111 29.63 -3.70 43.74
N PHE A 112 28.63 -4.48 44.10
CA PHE A 112 27.69 -5.11 43.19
C PHE A 112 26.32 -4.45 43.37
N SER A 113 25.82 -3.84 42.33
CA SER A 113 24.47 -3.29 42.32
C SER A 113 23.53 -4.21 41.54
N ASN A 114 22.43 -4.66 42.16
CA ASN A 114 21.46 -5.50 41.48
C ASN A 114 20.74 -4.69 40.39
N VAL A 115 20.93 -5.06 39.14
CA VAL A 115 20.35 -4.40 37.95
C VAL A 115 19.43 -5.33 37.19
N THR A 116 18.91 -6.37 37.84
CA THR A 116 18.06 -7.38 37.20
C THR A 116 16.81 -6.76 36.58
N SER A 117 16.11 -5.90 37.31
CA SER A 117 14.92 -5.22 36.83
C SER A 117 15.22 -4.30 35.65
N GLU A 118 16.34 -3.54 35.75
CA GLU A 118 16.80 -2.65 34.68
C GLU A 118 17.18 -3.44 33.42
N HIS A 119 17.91 -4.55 33.60
CA HIS A 119 18.29 -5.42 32.51
C HIS A 119 17.07 -6.05 31.84
N GLN A 120 16.11 -6.56 32.58
CA GLN A 120 14.85 -7.11 32.08
C GLN A 120 14.01 -6.05 31.38
N TYR A 121 13.94 -4.84 31.92
CA TYR A 121 13.25 -3.73 31.31
C TYR A 121 13.89 -3.32 29.98
N TYR A 122 15.22 -3.25 29.94
CA TYR A 122 15.97 -2.95 28.72
C TYR A 122 15.77 -4.04 27.64
N GLN A 123 15.78 -5.31 28.02
CA GLN A 123 15.51 -6.41 27.10
C GLN A 123 14.06 -6.36 26.55
N LYS A 124 13.08 -6.10 27.42
CA LYS A 124 11.69 -5.91 27.00
C LYS A 124 11.53 -4.70 26.07
N LEU A 125 12.19 -3.59 26.39
CA LEU A 125 12.18 -2.40 25.56
C LEU A 125 12.81 -2.70 24.19
N LYS A 126 13.97 -3.35 24.14
CA LYS A 126 14.62 -3.77 22.90
C LYS A 126 13.72 -4.70 22.07
N GLN A 127 13.05 -5.64 22.70
CA GLN A 127 12.11 -6.54 22.05
C GLN A 127 10.88 -5.78 21.54
N SER A 128 10.32 -4.84 22.30
CA SER A 128 9.18 -4.04 21.87
C SER A 128 9.50 -3.08 20.71
N LEU A 129 10.77 -2.71 20.53
CA LEU A 129 11.20 -1.89 19.39
C LEU A 129 11.24 -2.67 18.06
N VAL A 130 11.31 -4.00 18.11
CA VAL A 130 11.46 -4.86 16.92
C VAL A 130 10.29 -5.82 16.71
N THR A 131 9.23 -5.78 17.55
CA THR A 131 8.03 -6.61 17.42
C THR A 131 6.77 -5.78 17.20
N ASP A 132 5.86 -6.29 16.39
CA ASP A 132 4.51 -5.75 16.22
C ASP A 132 3.59 -6.21 17.35
N PRO A 133 2.92 -5.30 18.06
CA PRO A 133 2.12 -5.64 19.24
C PRO A 133 0.83 -6.41 18.92
N LEU A 134 0.28 -6.29 17.69
CA LEU A 134 -0.95 -6.96 17.28
C LEU A 134 -0.71 -8.43 16.92
N THR A 135 0.31 -8.71 16.11
CA THR A 135 0.57 -10.04 15.55
C THR A 135 1.63 -10.83 16.31
N GLY A 136 2.52 -10.13 17.04
CA GLY A 136 3.68 -10.71 17.72
C GLY A 136 4.84 -11.07 16.79
N PHE A 137 4.74 -10.83 15.48
CA PHE A 137 5.86 -10.96 14.55
C PHE A 137 6.88 -9.83 14.73
N MET A 138 8.10 -10.02 14.23
CA MET A 138 9.04 -8.90 14.12
C MET A 138 8.46 -7.84 13.17
N ASN A 139 8.72 -6.58 13.50
CA ASN A 139 8.29 -5.45 12.69
C ASN A 139 9.31 -5.13 11.57
N ARG A 140 9.07 -4.07 10.81
CA ARG A 140 9.94 -3.62 9.71
C ARG A 140 11.40 -3.37 10.15
N SER A 141 11.62 -2.88 11.37
CA SER A 141 12.98 -2.66 11.90
C SER A 141 13.71 -3.99 12.10
N GLY A 142 13.02 -4.99 12.67
CA GLY A 142 13.59 -6.34 12.81
C GLY A 142 13.81 -7.06 11.48
N PHE A 143 13.00 -6.78 10.48
CA PHE A 143 13.13 -7.35 9.13
C PHE A 143 14.46 -6.97 8.46
N THR A 144 14.84 -5.70 8.48
CA THR A 144 16.02 -5.21 7.75
C THR A 144 17.30 -5.94 8.18
N ASP A 145 17.50 -6.05 9.49
CA ASP A 145 18.69 -6.74 10.04
C ASP A 145 18.64 -8.25 9.78
N ALA A 146 17.49 -8.88 10.01
CA ALA A 146 17.33 -10.32 9.82
C ALA A 146 17.49 -10.74 8.36
N PHE A 147 16.98 -9.96 7.42
CA PHE A 147 17.08 -10.25 5.99
C PHE A 147 18.53 -10.17 5.51
N GLY A 148 19.29 -9.13 5.91
CA GLY A 148 20.70 -9.00 5.59
C GLY A 148 21.53 -10.22 6.08
N ILE A 149 21.35 -10.61 7.34
CA ILE A 149 22.02 -11.79 7.92
C ILE A 149 21.66 -13.08 7.15
N THR A 150 20.38 -13.21 6.77
CA THR A 150 19.91 -14.38 6.01
C THR A 150 20.54 -14.44 4.62
N LEU A 151 20.64 -13.31 3.91
CA LEU A 151 21.29 -13.25 2.59
C LEU A 151 22.77 -13.61 2.66
N ASP A 152 23.51 -13.09 3.67
CA ASP A 152 24.92 -13.40 3.86
C ASP A 152 25.13 -14.89 4.15
N THR A 153 24.30 -15.48 4.99
CA THR A 153 24.33 -16.91 5.30
C THR A 153 23.99 -17.76 4.07
N THR A 154 22.99 -17.35 3.30
CA THR A 154 22.55 -18.04 2.08
C THR A 154 23.63 -18.00 1.00
N ARG A 155 24.28 -16.84 0.83
CA ARG A 155 25.41 -16.65 -0.08
C ARG A 155 26.59 -17.57 0.29
N PHE A 156 26.95 -17.61 1.58
CA PHE A 156 28.04 -18.46 2.08
C PHE A 156 27.76 -19.95 1.83
N ASN A 157 26.51 -20.39 1.97
CA ASN A 157 26.10 -21.79 1.78
C ASN A 157 25.78 -22.15 0.32
N HIS A 158 25.88 -21.24 -0.63
CA HIS A 158 25.50 -21.43 -2.04
C HIS A 158 24.07 -21.96 -2.20
N LYS A 159 23.12 -21.42 -1.44
CA LYS A 159 21.70 -21.78 -1.46
C LYS A 159 20.85 -20.68 -2.10
N TYR A 160 19.55 -20.96 -2.22
CA TYR A 160 18.55 -20.00 -2.67
C TYR A 160 17.74 -19.47 -1.50
N ALA A 161 17.32 -18.22 -1.61
CA ALA A 161 16.37 -17.58 -0.71
C ALA A 161 15.34 -16.77 -1.51
N ALA A 162 14.19 -16.52 -0.91
CA ALA A 162 13.21 -15.56 -1.46
C ALA A 162 12.75 -14.58 -0.40
N LEU A 163 12.45 -13.39 -0.86
CA LEU A 163 11.60 -12.44 -0.16
C LEU A 163 10.20 -12.54 -0.78
N LEU A 164 9.21 -12.88 0.02
CA LEU A 164 7.81 -12.78 -0.31
C LEU A 164 7.19 -11.62 0.48
N LEU A 165 6.70 -10.60 -0.21
CA LEU A 165 5.85 -9.57 0.36
C LEU A 165 4.39 -9.98 0.13
N VAL A 166 3.57 -9.88 1.15
CA VAL A 166 2.14 -10.22 1.13
C VAL A 166 1.33 -9.04 1.61
N ASP A 167 0.41 -8.57 0.80
CA ASP A 167 -0.47 -7.45 1.08
C ASP A 167 -1.92 -7.95 1.18
N ILE A 168 -2.66 -7.45 2.16
CA ILE A 168 -4.07 -7.86 2.39
C ILE A 168 -4.99 -7.07 1.46
N ASP A 169 -5.64 -7.77 0.55
CA ASP A 169 -6.55 -7.14 -0.40
C ASP A 169 -7.74 -6.47 0.28
N ASN A 170 -7.95 -5.19 -0.07
CA ASN A 170 -9.12 -4.41 0.37
C ASN A 170 -9.27 -4.22 1.89
N LEU A 171 -8.19 -4.27 2.69
CA LEU A 171 -8.25 -4.06 4.15
C LEU A 171 -8.88 -2.70 4.50
N GLN A 172 -8.56 -1.64 3.76
CA GLN A 172 -9.16 -0.33 3.97
C GLN A 172 -10.69 -0.36 3.82
N ASN A 173 -11.21 -1.07 2.82
CA ASN A 173 -12.67 -1.22 2.63
C ASN A 173 -13.33 -1.96 3.79
N VAL A 174 -12.64 -2.95 4.37
CA VAL A 174 -13.11 -3.65 5.58
C VAL A 174 -13.16 -2.68 6.75
N ASN A 175 -12.11 -1.88 6.95
CA ASN A 175 -12.05 -0.87 8.01
C ASN A 175 -13.17 0.18 7.86
N ASP A 176 -13.38 0.69 6.65
CA ASP A 176 -14.38 1.73 6.37
C ASP A 176 -15.82 1.21 6.51
N SER A 177 -16.07 -0.05 6.14
CA SER A 177 -17.42 -0.62 6.14
C SER A 177 -17.81 -1.30 7.46
N ARG A 178 -16.84 -1.89 8.20
CA ARG A 178 -17.11 -2.71 9.39
C ARG A 178 -16.33 -2.27 10.65
N GLY A 179 -15.50 -1.23 10.49
CA GLY A 179 -14.69 -0.67 11.57
C GLY A 179 -13.34 -1.36 11.77
N VAL A 180 -12.43 -0.64 12.41
CA VAL A 180 -11.01 -1.04 12.63
C VAL A 180 -10.87 -2.41 13.32
N LYS A 181 -11.79 -2.77 14.20
CA LYS A 181 -11.76 -4.08 14.90
C LYS A 181 -11.90 -5.27 13.95
N GLU A 182 -12.69 -5.14 12.89
CA GLU A 182 -12.82 -6.20 11.88
C GLU A 182 -11.57 -6.29 11.00
N GLY A 183 -10.94 -5.14 10.70
CA GLY A 183 -9.64 -5.12 10.04
C GLY A 183 -8.55 -5.77 10.87
N ASP A 184 -8.46 -5.47 12.16
CA ASP A 184 -7.54 -6.14 13.08
C ASP A 184 -7.79 -7.66 13.13
N SER A 185 -9.06 -8.09 13.11
CA SER A 185 -9.43 -9.51 13.04
C SER A 185 -8.95 -10.16 11.74
N LEU A 186 -9.04 -9.46 10.60
CA LEU A 186 -8.53 -9.96 9.32
C LEU A 186 -7.00 -10.08 9.33
N ILE A 187 -6.30 -9.09 9.87
CA ILE A 187 -4.85 -9.10 10.05
C ILE A 187 -4.42 -10.30 10.90
N LEU A 188 -5.13 -10.58 11.99
CA LEU A 188 -4.85 -11.74 12.85
C LEU A 188 -5.11 -13.08 12.12
N LYS A 189 -6.15 -13.18 11.29
CA LYS A 189 -6.39 -14.36 10.46
C LYS A 189 -5.26 -14.61 9.47
N VAL A 190 -4.76 -13.56 8.81
CA VAL A 190 -3.58 -13.64 7.93
C VAL A 190 -2.36 -14.11 8.73
N SER A 191 -2.12 -13.50 9.90
CA SER A 191 -1.05 -13.89 10.81
C SER A 191 -1.11 -15.37 11.20
N ASP A 192 -2.31 -15.90 11.50
CA ASP A 192 -2.50 -17.32 11.88
C ASP A 192 -2.24 -18.28 10.71
N VAL A 193 -2.53 -17.88 9.46
CA VAL A 193 -2.14 -18.65 8.27
C VAL A 193 -0.63 -18.67 8.15
N LEU A 194 0.03 -17.51 8.23
CA LEU A 194 1.48 -17.41 8.08
C LEU A 194 2.25 -18.14 9.17
N LYS A 195 1.78 -18.13 10.43
CA LYS A 195 2.39 -18.84 11.57
C LYS A 195 2.59 -20.33 11.29
N GLN A 196 1.74 -20.96 10.49
CA GLN A 196 1.85 -22.39 10.17
C GLN A 196 3.12 -22.72 9.37
N PHE A 197 3.67 -21.72 8.67
CA PHE A 197 4.90 -21.84 7.87
C PHE A 197 6.15 -21.39 8.60
N GLN A 198 6.02 -20.85 9.82
CA GLN A 198 7.16 -20.36 10.60
C GLN A 198 8.07 -21.51 11.02
N LYS A 199 9.33 -21.46 10.62
CA LYS A 199 10.39 -22.41 10.95
C LYS A 199 11.73 -21.73 10.84
N GLU A 200 12.82 -22.43 11.17
CA GLU A 200 14.19 -21.86 11.13
C GLU A 200 14.56 -21.26 9.75
N SER A 201 14.08 -21.89 8.66
CA SER A 201 14.28 -21.39 7.29
C SER A 201 13.22 -20.40 6.80
N VAL A 202 12.24 -20.03 7.62
CA VAL A 202 11.15 -19.10 7.26
C VAL A 202 10.90 -18.13 8.38
N GLN A 203 11.31 -16.91 8.19
CA GLN A 203 11.11 -15.80 9.13
C GLN A 203 9.97 -14.92 8.63
N ILE A 204 9.07 -14.54 9.52
CA ILE A 204 7.86 -13.78 9.20
C ILE A 204 7.88 -12.45 9.94
N PHE A 205 7.50 -11.39 9.23
CA PHE A 205 7.53 -10.02 9.73
C PHE A 205 6.24 -9.30 9.39
N ARG A 206 5.84 -8.36 10.25
CA ARG A 206 4.83 -7.35 9.95
C ARG A 206 5.54 -6.15 9.32
N TYR A 207 5.45 -6.00 7.99
CA TYR A 207 6.23 -5.01 7.25
C TYR A 207 5.58 -3.63 7.20
N GLY A 208 4.24 -3.60 7.12
CA GLY A 208 3.41 -2.40 7.08
C GLY A 208 2.07 -2.60 7.78
N ASP A 209 1.14 -1.70 7.55
CA ASP A 209 -0.20 -1.74 8.17
C ASP A 209 -1.02 -2.95 7.67
N ASP A 210 -0.95 -3.22 6.37
CA ASP A 210 -1.60 -4.33 5.67
C ASP A 210 -0.60 -5.30 5.02
N GLU A 211 0.71 -5.10 5.29
CA GLU A 211 1.78 -5.83 4.63
C GLU A 211 2.54 -6.75 5.59
N PHE A 212 2.77 -7.97 5.13
CA PHE A 212 3.67 -8.95 5.75
C PHE A 212 4.85 -9.24 4.84
N SER A 213 6.00 -9.55 5.42
CA SER A 213 7.14 -10.07 4.66
C SER A 213 7.60 -11.40 5.22
N LEU A 214 7.95 -12.31 4.31
CA LEU A 214 8.54 -13.60 4.64
C LEU A 214 9.90 -13.70 3.99
N VAL A 215 10.92 -13.99 4.80
CA VAL A 215 12.25 -14.35 4.33
C VAL A 215 12.35 -15.86 4.37
N ILE A 216 12.41 -16.47 3.19
CA ILE A 216 12.43 -17.91 2.96
C ILE A 216 13.82 -18.28 2.50
N SER A 217 14.50 -19.18 3.19
CA SER A 217 15.92 -19.48 2.94
C SER A 217 16.23 -20.96 2.99
N ASN A 218 17.48 -21.30 2.63
CA ASN A 218 18.03 -22.65 2.73
C ASN A 218 17.40 -23.67 1.76
N PHE A 219 17.09 -23.24 0.53
CA PHE A 219 16.63 -24.08 -0.56
C PHE A 219 17.77 -24.44 -1.52
N ASP A 220 17.72 -25.66 -2.08
CA ASP A 220 18.70 -26.17 -3.00
C ASP A 220 18.44 -25.79 -4.47
N SER A 221 17.19 -25.43 -4.79
CA SER A 221 16.77 -25.03 -6.14
C SER A 221 15.65 -24.02 -6.11
N THR A 222 15.53 -23.23 -7.16
CA THR A 222 14.44 -22.29 -7.39
C THR A 222 13.08 -23.01 -7.44
N ASP A 223 13.00 -24.17 -8.12
CA ASP A 223 11.74 -24.94 -8.22
C ASP A 223 11.18 -25.34 -6.86
N SER A 224 12.06 -25.81 -5.96
CA SER A 224 11.63 -26.19 -4.60
C SER A 224 11.15 -25.00 -3.78
N LEU A 225 11.75 -23.83 -4.02
CA LEU A 225 11.36 -22.58 -3.40
C LEU A 225 9.98 -22.11 -3.93
N ILE A 226 9.78 -22.13 -5.25
CA ILE A 226 8.51 -21.79 -5.90
C ILE A 226 7.38 -22.68 -5.35
N ASN A 227 7.56 -23.99 -5.36
CA ASN A 227 6.57 -24.91 -4.82
C ASN A 227 6.22 -24.61 -3.35
N PHE A 228 7.19 -24.18 -2.55
CA PHE A 228 6.92 -23.81 -1.15
C PHE A 228 6.12 -22.51 -1.04
N VAL A 229 6.43 -21.49 -1.87
CA VAL A 229 5.67 -20.24 -1.93
C VAL A 229 4.23 -20.48 -2.39
N ASP A 230 4.04 -21.36 -3.36
CA ASP A 230 2.70 -21.74 -3.86
C ASP A 230 1.87 -22.43 -2.77
N CYS A 231 2.48 -23.26 -1.91
CA CYS A 231 1.80 -23.83 -0.73
C CYS A 231 1.32 -22.74 0.25
N ILE A 232 2.06 -21.64 0.39
CA ILE A 232 1.62 -20.51 1.24
C ILE A 232 0.39 -19.85 0.61
N PHE A 233 0.41 -19.63 -0.71
CA PHE A 233 -0.73 -19.07 -1.42
C PHE A 233 -1.98 -19.96 -1.31
N GLU A 234 -1.85 -21.27 -1.53
CA GLU A 234 -2.95 -22.23 -1.39
C GLU A 234 -3.58 -22.20 0.01
N ALA A 235 -2.77 -22.02 1.06
CA ALA A 235 -3.28 -21.92 2.43
C ALA A 235 -4.20 -20.69 2.61
N PHE A 236 -3.93 -19.57 1.95
CA PHE A 236 -4.82 -18.40 1.92
C PHE A 236 -6.10 -18.70 1.13
N GLN A 237 -6.01 -19.38 -0.01
CA GLN A 237 -7.17 -19.76 -0.82
C GLN A 237 -8.13 -20.66 -0.05
N ILE A 238 -7.60 -21.66 0.67
CA ILE A 238 -8.40 -22.57 1.51
C ILE A 238 -9.17 -21.79 2.60
N LYS A 239 -8.58 -20.71 3.13
CA LYS A 239 -9.20 -19.84 4.15
C LYS A 239 -10.07 -18.74 3.56
N GLN A 240 -10.14 -18.63 2.23
CA GLN A 240 -10.87 -17.58 1.51
C GLN A 240 -10.43 -16.17 1.93
N ILE A 241 -9.13 -15.97 2.14
CA ILE A 241 -8.52 -14.68 2.45
C ILE A 241 -7.86 -14.14 1.18
N GLY A 242 -8.33 -12.98 0.69
CA GLY A 242 -7.73 -12.32 -0.45
C GLY A 242 -6.41 -11.64 -0.06
N VAL A 243 -5.35 -12.06 -0.72
CA VAL A 243 -4.01 -11.49 -0.56
C VAL A 243 -3.30 -11.39 -1.90
N SER A 244 -2.57 -10.31 -2.10
CA SER A 244 -1.68 -10.12 -3.25
C SER A 244 -0.24 -10.20 -2.80
N GLY A 245 0.58 -11.01 -3.47
CA GLY A 245 1.97 -11.21 -3.08
C GLY A 245 2.96 -11.01 -4.21
N GLY A 246 4.18 -10.55 -3.85
CA GLY A 246 5.28 -10.38 -4.76
C GLY A 246 6.52 -11.10 -4.26
N VAL A 247 7.18 -11.84 -5.16
CA VAL A 247 8.32 -12.70 -4.84
C VAL A 247 9.55 -12.25 -5.58
N SER A 248 10.63 -12.00 -4.85
CA SER A 248 11.98 -11.86 -5.42
C SER A 248 12.90 -12.97 -4.92
N ILE A 249 13.78 -13.46 -5.78
CA ILE A 249 14.64 -14.64 -5.52
C ILE A 249 16.10 -14.23 -5.52
N PHE A 250 16.83 -14.62 -4.45
CA PHE A 250 18.26 -14.52 -4.32
C PHE A 250 18.91 -15.85 -4.77
N PRO A 251 20.00 -15.84 -5.53
CA PRO A 251 20.66 -14.68 -6.17
C PRO A 251 20.12 -14.36 -7.57
N GLU A 252 19.06 -15.05 -8.03
CA GLU A 252 18.58 -15.03 -9.43
C GLU A 252 18.18 -13.62 -9.89
N HIS A 253 17.40 -12.90 -9.06
CA HIS A 253 16.95 -11.55 -9.40
C HIS A 253 17.96 -10.48 -8.97
N SER A 254 18.58 -10.61 -7.82
CA SER A 254 19.68 -9.77 -7.32
C SER A 254 20.41 -10.40 -6.15
N GLU A 255 21.64 -9.93 -5.89
CA GLU A 255 22.41 -10.22 -4.67
C GLU A 255 22.28 -9.11 -3.62
N GLN A 256 21.64 -7.99 -3.92
CA GLN A 256 21.52 -6.82 -3.05
C GLN A 256 20.14 -6.80 -2.37
N GLN A 257 20.15 -6.58 -1.05
CA GLN A 257 18.94 -6.56 -0.23
C GLN A 257 17.91 -5.53 -0.72
N GLU A 258 18.36 -4.31 -1.00
CA GLU A 258 17.50 -3.20 -1.41
C GLU A 258 16.84 -3.47 -2.76
N GLU A 259 17.56 -4.14 -3.68
CA GLU A 259 17.01 -4.51 -4.98
C GLU A 259 15.96 -5.62 -4.86
N LEU A 260 16.24 -6.64 -4.02
CA LEU A 260 15.27 -7.72 -3.77
C LEU A 260 13.97 -7.17 -3.16
N ILE A 261 14.07 -6.23 -2.21
CA ILE A 261 12.88 -5.57 -1.63
C ILE A 261 12.11 -4.82 -2.73
N ARG A 262 12.79 -4.02 -3.53
CA ARG A 262 12.19 -3.26 -4.63
C ARG A 262 11.52 -4.18 -5.66
N PHE A 263 12.13 -5.30 -6.00
CA PHE A 263 11.61 -6.26 -6.96
C PHE A 263 10.38 -7.00 -6.44
N ALA A 264 10.39 -7.39 -5.17
CA ALA A 264 9.20 -7.97 -4.53
C ALA A 264 8.03 -6.97 -4.49
N ASP A 265 8.30 -5.70 -4.17
CA ASP A 265 7.29 -4.63 -4.17
C ASP A 265 6.69 -4.39 -5.58
N MET A 266 7.53 -4.35 -6.62
CA MET A 266 7.08 -4.27 -8.01
C MET A 266 6.17 -5.45 -8.38
N ALA A 267 6.49 -6.66 -7.92
CA ALA A 267 5.68 -7.84 -8.16
C ALA A 267 4.33 -7.79 -7.41
N VAL A 268 4.28 -7.26 -6.15
CA VAL A 268 3.02 -6.99 -5.44
C VAL A 268 2.14 -6.01 -6.22
N HIS A 269 2.74 -4.91 -6.68
CA HIS A 269 2.00 -3.92 -7.47
C HIS A 269 1.43 -4.52 -8.75
N TYR A 270 2.20 -5.37 -9.42
CA TYR A 270 1.74 -6.10 -10.61
C TYR A 270 0.62 -7.09 -10.28
N ALA A 271 0.71 -7.83 -9.16
CA ALA A 271 -0.33 -8.72 -8.68
C ALA A 271 -1.65 -7.97 -8.44
N LYS A 272 -1.60 -6.82 -7.76
CA LYS A 272 -2.78 -5.97 -7.49
C LYS A 272 -3.46 -5.47 -8.75
N LYS A 273 -2.68 -5.12 -9.79
CA LYS A 273 -3.22 -4.67 -11.09
C LYS A 273 -3.87 -5.77 -11.91
N ASN A 274 -3.34 -6.98 -11.82
CA ASN A 274 -3.80 -8.13 -12.62
C ASN A 274 -4.86 -8.97 -11.89
N GLY A 275 -5.75 -8.32 -11.14
CA GLY A 275 -6.95 -8.94 -10.56
C GLY A 275 -6.85 -9.25 -9.08
N LYS A 276 -5.75 -8.90 -8.39
CA LYS A 276 -5.53 -9.20 -6.96
C LYS A 276 -5.57 -10.70 -6.66
N ASN A 277 -5.50 -11.06 -5.38
CA ASN A 277 -5.63 -12.45 -4.91
C ASN A 277 -4.77 -13.44 -5.68
N ASN A 278 -3.50 -13.11 -5.88
CA ASN A 278 -2.49 -13.93 -6.53
C ASN A 278 -1.08 -13.62 -5.99
N PHE A 279 -0.14 -14.56 -6.17
CA PHE A 279 1.28 -14.33 -5.95
C PHE A 279 2.00 -14.26 -7.29
N VAL A 280 2.86 -13.27 -7.45
CA VAL A 280 3.59 -12.98 -8.68
C VAL A 280 5.08 -12.98 -8.40
N TYR A 281 5.83 -13.70 -9.22
CA TYR A 281 7.29 -13.70 -9.21
C TYR A 281 7.79 -12.53 -10.04
N PHE A 282 8.82 -11.84 -9.54
CA PHE A 282 9.38 -10.71 -10.26
C PHE A 282 9.93 -11.13 -11.62
N GLU A 283 9.64 -10.33 -12.63
CA GLU A 283 10.19 -10.42 -13.99
C GLU A 283 10.71 -9.06 -14.44
N LEU A 284 11.74 -9.03 -15.26
CA LEU A 284 12.36 -7.77 -15.72
C LEU A 284 11.38 -6.83 -16.45
N ASP A 285 10.37 -7.39 -17.11
CA ASP A 285 9.34 -6.58 -17.80
C ASP A 285 8.47 -5.79 -16.81
N MET A 286 8.28 -6.29 -15.58
CA MET A 286 7.58 -5.57 -14.51
C MET A 286 8.31 -4.28 -14.12
N GLN A 287 9.63 -4.30 -14.13
CA GLN A 287 10.44 -3.10 -13.86
C GLN A 287 10.18 -2.02 -14.91
N ARG A 288 10.06 -2.37 -16.18
CA ARG A 288 9.75 -1.40 -17.25
C ARG A 288 8.37 -0.80 -17.04
N VAL A 289 7.37 -1.63 -16.77
CA VAL A 289 5.99 -1.18 -16.49
C VAL A 289 5.96 -0.23 -15.31
N PHE A 290 6.63 -0.58 -14.21
CA PHE A 290 6.70 0.24 -13.00
C PHE A 290 7.38 1.61 -13.26
N ILE A 291 8.50 1.62 -13.97
CA ILE A 291 9.20 2.88 -14.33
C ILE A 291 8.31 3.74 -15.23
N GLN A 292 7.63 3.15 -16.21
CA GLN A 292 6.69 3.88 -17.07
C GLN A 292 5.55 4.51 -16.26
N HIS A 293 5.02 3.81 -15.26
CA HIS A 293 3.98 4.34 -14.36
C HIS A 293 4.47 5.55 -13.56
N LEU A 294 5.66 5.46 -12.96
CA LEU A 294 6.25 6.58 -12.23
C LEU A 294 6.49 7.81 -13.13
N GLN A 295 6.96 7.58 -14.37
CA GLN A 295 7.14 8.62 -15.36
C GLN A 295 5.80 9.28 -15.73
N LEU A 296 4.77 8.47 -16.02
CA LEU A 296 3.43 8.94 -16.33
C LEU A 296 2.83 9.75 -15.18
N GLN A 297 2.96 9.29 -13.94
CA GLN A 297 2.48 10.01 -12.75
C GLN A 297 3.14 11.39 -12.61
N THR A 298 4.46 11.46 -12.76
CA THR A 298 5.21 12.71 -12.69
C THR A 298 4.79 13.67 -13.80
N LYS A 299 4.69 13.17 -15.05
CA LYS A 299 4.28 13.98 -16.20
C LYS A 299 2.82 14.42 -16.12
N MET A 300 1.94 13.58 -15.57
CA MET A 300 0.53 13.91 -15.36
C MET A 300 0.36 15.09 -14.38
N THR A 301 1.16 15.10 -13.30
CA THR A 301 1.18 16.23 -12.35
C THR A 301 1.59 17.54 -13.05
N THR A 302 2.61 17.48 -13.89
CA THR A 302 3.05 18.62 -14.70
C THR A 302 1.98 19.04 -15.72
N ALA A 303 1.34 18.07 -16.39
CA ALA A 303 0.30 18.32 -17.39
C ALA A 303 -0.93 19.04 -16.81
N ILE A 304 -1.29 18.76 -15.54
CA ILE A 304 -2.36 19.49 -14.84
C ILE A 304 -1.99 20.97 -14.67
N LEU A 305 -0.74 21.27 -14.31
CA LEU A 305 -0.25 22.64 -14.07
C LEU A 305 -0.09 23.43 -15.37
N GLU A 306 0.38 22.80 -16.43
CA GLU A 306 0.71 23.41 -17.72
C GLU A 306 -0.45 23.40 -18.73
N SER A 307 -1.62 22.85 -18.35
CA SER A 307 -2.79 22.74 -19.22
C SER A 307 -2.54 21.93 -20.50
N ASN A 308 -1.76 20.85 -20.41
CA ASN A 308 -1.43 19.97 -21.54
C ASN A 308 -2.57 18.97 -21.89
N PHE A 309 -3.64 18.97 -21.11
CA PHE A 309 -4.87 18.24 -21.44
C PHE A 309 -5.68 19.00 -22.49
N LYS A 310 -6.32 18.26 -23.38
CA LYS A 310 -7.27 18.77 -24.37
C LYS A 310 -8.60 18.08 -24.19
N GLN A 311 -9.68 18.78 -24.50
CA GLN A 311 -11.01 18.19 -24.49
C GLN A 311 -11.51 18.07 -25.93
N TYR A 312 -11.95 16.86 -26.27
CA TYR A 312 -12.59 16.51 -27.52
C TYR A 312 -14.05 16.25 -27.25
N TYR A 313 -14.87 16.31 -28.28
CA TYR A 313 -16.31 16.17 -28.18
C TYR A 313 -16.78 15.18 -29.24
N GLN A 314 -17.50 14.13 -28.81
CA GLN A 314 -18.06 13.16 -29.71
C GLN A 314 -19.56 13.36 -29.85
N PRO A 315 -20.10 13.48 -31.09
CA PRO A 315 -21.52 13.75 -31.29
C PRO A 315 -22.37 12.52 -31.01
N GLN A 316 -23.55 12.77 -30.42
CA GLN A 316 -24.62 11.82 -30.19
C GLN A 316 -25.83 12.23 -31.00
N PHE A 317 -26.47 11.27 -31.72
CA PHE A 317 -27.59 11.54 -32.58
C PHE A 317 -28.83 10.73 -32.21
N ASP A 318 -29.97 11.39 -32.20
CA ASP A 318 -31.26 10.71 -32.15
C ASP A 318 -31.48 9.89 -33.43
N ILE A 319 -31.75 8.60 -33.28
CA ILE A 319 -31.87 7.66 -34.38
C ILE A 319 -33.05 7.99 -35.30
N ARG A 320 -34.18 8.45 -34.74
CA ARG A 320 -35.44 8.64 -35.49
C ARG A 320 -35.45 9.94 -36.26
N THR A 321 -34.90 10.99 -35.66
CA THR A 321 -34.91 12.34 -36.23
C THR A 321 -33.61 12.68 -36.95
N SER A 322 -32.54 11.92 -36.73
CA SER A 322 -31.18 12.22 -37.17
C SER A 322 -30.69 13.59 -36.70
N GLN A 323 -31.28 14.11 -35.61
CA GLN A 323 -30.85 15.37 -35.01
C GLN A 323 -29.76 15.15 -33.98
N LEU A 324 -28.88 16.12 -33.84
CA LEU A 324 -27.85 16.12 -32.81
C LEU A 324 -28.53 16.21 -31.45
N ARG A 325 -28.36 15.16 -30.62
CA ARG A 325 -28.78 15.15 -29.20
C ARG A 325 -27.84 16.00 -28.34
N GLY A 326 -26.55 15.87 -28.62
CA GLY A 326 -25.53 16.53 -27.84
C GLY A 326 -24.12 16.01 -28.15
N PHE A 327 -23.23 16.24 -27.21
CA PHE A 327 -21.84 15.80 -27.30
C PHE A 327 -21.39 15.16 -26.00
N GLU A 328 -20.56 14.12 -26.09
CA GLU A 328 -19.77 13.62 -24.96
C GLU A 328 -18.40 14.29 -24.94
N ALA A 329 -18.02 14.83 -23.79
CA ALA A 329 -16.74 15.48 -23.53
C ALA A 329 -15.69 14.44 -23.14
N LEU A 330 -14.69 14.26 -23.97
CA LEU A 330 -13.66 13.23 -23.87
C LEU A 330 -12.28 13.86 -23.68
N ILE A 331 -11.63 13.57 -22.57
CA ILE A 331 -10.28 14.06 -22.29
C ILE A 331 -9.25 13.39 -23.21
N ARG A 332 -8.24 14.18 -23.63
CA ARG A 332 -7.05 13.73 -24.37
C ARG A 332 -5.81 14.30 -23.71
N TRP A 333 -4.77 13.51 -23.68
CA TRP A 333 -3.48 13.94 -23.15
C TRP A 333 -2.38 13.71 -24.18
N THR A 334 -1.70 14.79 -24.55
CA THR A 334 -0.54 14.76 -25.44
C THR A 334 0.66 15.28 -24.65
N ASP A 335 1.68 14.45 -24.48
CA ASP A 335 2.96 14.84 -23.88
C ASP A 335 4.00 15.07 -24.97
N THR A 336 4.93 15.99 -24.73
CA THR A 336 5.96 16.36 -25.72
C THR A 336 6.98 15.25 -25.99
N GLU A 337 7.18 14.33 -25.03
CA GLU A 337 8.15 13.23 -25.14
C GLU A 337 7.46 11.89 -25.39
N LEU A 338 6.31 11.66 -24.73
CA LEU A 338 5.57 10.38 -24.79
C LEU A 338 4.54 10.35 -25.94
N GLY A 339 4.27 11.50 -26.57
CA GLY A 339 3.23 11.60 -27.60
C GLY A 339 1.80 11.54 -27.03
N ASP A 340 0.87 10.98 -27.78
CA ASP A 340 -0.52 10.82 -27.37
C ASP A 340 -0.70 9.64 -26.43
N ILE A 341 -1.21 9.92 -25.22
CA ILE A 341 -1.45 8.92 -24.18
C ILE A 341 -2.94 8.62 -24.10
N ALA A 342 -3.29 7.36 -24.30
CA ALA A 342 -4.70 6.93 -24.30
C ALA A 342 -5.35 7.09 -22.91
N PRO A 343 -6.63 7.52 -22.84
CA PRO A 343 -7.37 7.60 -21.58
C PRO A 343 -7.38 6.30 -20.77
N SER A 344 -7.47 5.16 -21.44
CA SER A 344 -7.40 3.83 -20.81
C SER A 344 -6.08 3.55 -20.07
N VAL A 345 -5.01 4.31 -20.36
CA VAL A 345 -3.71 4.18 -19.69
C VAL A 345 -3.60 5.14 -18.50
N PHE A 346 -3.97 6.42 -18.67
CA PHE A 346 -3.72 7.40 -17.64
C PHE A 346 -4.88 7.61 -16.65
N ILE A 347 -6.13 7.33 -17.02
CA ILE A 347 -7.28 7.50 -16.10
C ILE A 347 -7.18 6.53 -14.90
N PRO A 348 -6.92 5.21 -15.08
CA PRO A 348 -6.74 4.31 -13.94
C PRO A 348 -5.60 4.75 -13.02
N LEU A 349 -4.48 5.21 -13.59
CA LEU A 349 -3.35 5.72 -12.81
C LEU A 349 -3.71 7.03 -12.06
N ALA A 350 -4.50 7.90 -12.68
CA ALA A 350 -4.99 9.12 -12.03
C ALA A 350 -5.94 8.80 -10.86
N GLU A 351 -6.76 7.75 -10.97
CA GLU A 351 -7.63 7.27 -9.90
C GLU A 351 -6.83 6.69 -8.73
N GLU A 352 -5.86 5.82 -9.00
CA GLU A 352 -4.95 5.24 -8.00
C GLU A 352 -4.19 6.32 -7.22
N THR A 353 -3.74 7.36 -7.91
CA THR A 353 -2.92 8.44 -7.31
C THR A 353 -3.72 9.61 -6.77
N GLY A 354 -5.05 9.61 -6.95
CA GLY A 354 -5.93 10.72 -6.58
C GLY A 354 -5.84 11.96 -7.49
N LEU A 355 -4.98 11.95 -8.52
CA LEU A 355 -4.86 13.05 -9.49
C LEU A 355 -6.13 13.23 -10.31
N ILE A 356 -6.98 12.20 -10.41
CA ILE A 356 -8.28 12.24 -11.11
C ILE A 356 -9.19 13.36 -10.57
N ILE A 357 -9.05 13.75 -9.31
CA ILE A 357 -9.85 14.82 -8.71
C ILE A 357 -9.54 16.17 -9.39
N ALA A 358 -8.24 16.47 -9.57
CA ALA A 358 -7.82 17.71 -10.23
C ALA A 358 -8.13 17.69 -11.73
N ILE A 359 -7.89 16.55 -12.39
CA ILE A 359 -8.20 16.32 -13.80
C ILE A 359 -9.71 16.47 -14.03
N GLY A 360 -10.55 15.81 -13.22
CA GLY A 360 -11.99 15.85 -13.36
C GLY A 360 -12.58 17.24 -13.13
N ARG A 361 -12.02 18.02 -12.18
CA ARG A 361 -12.37 19.44 -12.01
C ARG A 361 -12.08 20.24 -13.27
N TRP A 362 -10.92 20.04 -13.89
CA TRP A 362 -10.55 20.70 -15.14
C TRP A 362 -11.50 20.30 -16.29
N VAL A 363 -11.84 19.00 -16.41
CA VAL A 363 -12.77 18.49 -17.42
C VAL A 363 -14.15 19.10 -17.27
N LEU A 364 -14.74 19.10 -16.07
CA LEU A 364 -16.06 19.69 -15.78
C LEU A 364 -16.07 21.17 -16.09
N LYS A 365 -15.08 21.93 -15.63
CA LYS A 365 -14.97 23.37 -15.88
C LYS A 365 -14.90 23.65 -17.39
N THR A 366 -14.10 22.90 -18.13
CA THR A 366 -13.93 23.08 -19.57
C THR A 366 -15.21 22.72 -20.34
N ALA A 367 -15.87 21.61 -20.01
CA ALA A 367 -17.12 21.19 -20.63
C ALA A 367 -18.24 22.21 -20.39
N ILE A 368 -18.39 22.70 -19.15
CA ILE A 368 -19.40 23.70 -18.79
C ILE A 368 -19.14 25.02 -19.50
N SER A 369 -17.87 25.47 -19.57
CA SER A 369 -17.47 26.68 -20.30
C SER A 369 -17.79 26.57 -21.81
N THR A 370 -17.51 25.40 -22.38
CA THR A 370 -17.82 25.10 -23.79
C THR A 370 -19.33 25.10 -24.05
N LEU A 371 -20.11 24.42 -23.18
CA LEU A 371 -21.57 24.40 -23.26
C LEU A 371 -22.13 25.83 -23.23
N LYS A 372 -21.66 26.67 -22.29
CA LYS A 372 -22.04 28.08 -22.22
C LYS A 372 -21.73 28.85 -23.50
N THR A 373 -20.53 28.67 -24.05
CA THR A 373 -20.11 29.30 -25.32
C THR A 373 -21.04 28.91 -26.47
N TRP A 374 -21.42 27.63 -26.57
CA TRP A 374 -22.31 27.15 -27.63
C TRP A 374 -23.76 27.62 -27.41
N GLN A 375 -24.25 27.70 -26.15
CA GLN A 375 -25.55 28.28 -25.85
C GLN A 375 -25.63 29.75 -26.30
N GLU A 376 -24.64 30.55 -25.99
CA GLU A 376 -24.62 31.99 -26.34
C GLU A 376 -24.47 32.22 -27.84
N LYS A 377 -23.65 31.41 -28.50
CA LYS A 377 -23.29 31.63 -29.90
C LYS A 377 -24.28 31.04 -30.89
N TYR A 378 -24.88 29.89 -30.55
CA TYR A 378 -25.71 29.08 -31.48
C TYR A 378 -27.12 28.74 -30.96
N ASP A 379 -27.53 29.27 -29.80
CA ASP A 379 -28.72 28.83 -29.04
C ASP A 379 -28.77 27.30 -28.89
N PHE A 380 -27.58 26.70 -28.61
CA PHE A 380 -27.42 25.27 -28.51
C PHE A 380 -28.20 24.73 -27.32
N LYS A 381 -29.08 23.75 -27.58
CA LYS A 381 -29.96 23.09 -26.62
C LYS A 381 -29.67 21.60 -26.46
N GLY A 382 -28.57 21.15 -27.02
CA GLY A 382 -28.11 19.76 -26.90
C GLY A 382 -27.45 19.51 -25.53
N ILE A 383 -27.36 18.24 -25.17
CA ILE A 383 -26.81 17.79 -23.90
C ILE A 383 -25.27 17.71 -24.02
N MET A 384 -24.59 18.17 -22.98
CA MET A 384 -23.15 17.93 -22.78
C MET A 384 -22.97 16.84 -21.74
N SER A 385 -22.49 15.68 -22.13
CA SER A 385 -22.20 14.57 -21.24
C SER A 385 -20.74 14.61 -20.78
N VAL A 386 -20.51 14.35 -19.50
CA VAL A 386 -19.18 14.39 -18.87
C VAL A 386 -18.97 13.19 -17.97
N ASN A 387 -17.90 12.45 -18.21
CA ASN A 387 -17.50 11.32 -17.40
C ASN A 387 -16.99 11.76 -16.01
N VAL A 388 -17.48 11.13 -14.95
CA VAL A 388 -17.10 11.38 -13.55
C VAL A 388 -16.63 10.09 -12.91
N SER A 389 -15.39 10.11 -12.42
CA SER A 389 -14.79 8.97 -11.72
C SER A 389 -15.50 8.71 -10.37
N PRO A 390 -15.62 7.42 -9.96
CA PRO A 390 -16.06 7.06 -8.61
C PRO A 390 -15.25 7.74 -7.49
N VAL A 391 -13.93 7.93 -7.70
CA VAL A 391 -13.05 8.62 -6.75
C VAL A 391 -13.44 10.09 -6.60
N GLN A 392 -13.80 10.75 -7.70
CA GLN A 392 -14.22 12.13 -7.73
C GLN A 392 -15.61 12.31 -7.09
N LEU A 393 -16.58 11.46 -7.43
CA LEU A 393 -17.93 11.53 -6.86
C LEU A 393 -17.94 11.36 -5.34
N ARG A 394 -17.04 10.53 -4.79
CA ARG A 394 -16.93 10.33 -3.33
C ARG A 394 -16.42 11.55 -2.54
N GLN A 395 -15.83 12.55 -3.20
CA GLN A 395 -15.37 13.74 -2.49
C GLN A 395 -16.53 14.54 -1.89
N ASP A 396 -16.39 15.00 -0.66
CA ASP A 396 -17.44 15.79 0.03
C ASP A 396 -17.68 17.14 -0.63
N ASN A 397 -16.67 17.69 -1.30
CA ASN A 397 -16.73 18.97 -2.00
C ASN A 397 -17.25 18.85 -3.44
N PHE A 398 -17.50 17.65 -3.98
CA PHE A 398 -17.92 17.47 -5.36
C PHE A 398 -19.23 18.19 -5.70
N ILE A 399 -20.29 17.99 -4.91
CA ILE A 399 -21.59 18.64 -5.11
C ILE A 399 -21.52 20.16 -4.93
N PRO A 400 -20.86 20.71 -3.89
CA PRO A 400 -20.61 22.14 -3.77
C PRO A 400 -19.90 22.77 -4.98
N GLU A 401 -18.82 22.13 -5.46
CA GLU A 401 -18.07 22.59 -6.64
C GLU A 401 -18.91 22.58 -7.92
N LEU A 402 -19.67 21.52 -8.14
CA LEU A 402 -20.56 21.40 -9.30
C LEU A 402 -21.62 22.50 -9.29
N LYS A 403 -22.21 22.78 -8.13
CA LYS A 403 -23.17 23.89 -7.93
C LYS A 403 -22.53 25.25 -8.20
N GLU A 404 -21.31 25.47 -7.74
CA GLU A 404 -20.55 26.70 -7.99
C GLU A 404 -20.33 26.89 -9.50
N LEU A 405 -19.84 25.87 -10.21
CA LEU A 405 -19.62 25.94 -11.65
C LEU A 405 -20.89 26.28 -12.42
N ILE A 406 -22.02 25.62 -12.11
CA ILE A 406 -23.30 25.89 -12.75
C ILE A 406 -23.73 27.34 -12.52
N THR A 407 -23.55 27.85 -11.30
CA THR A 407 -23.91 29.22 -10.93
C THR A 407 -23.02 30.26 -11.60
N VAL A 408 -21.71 30.04 -11.63
CA VAL A 408 -20.71 30.95 -12.22
C VAL A 408 -20.93 31.09 -13.73
N TYR A 409 -21.10 29.96 -14.43
CA TYR A 409 -21.28 29.95 -15.87
C TYR A 409 -22.73 30.19 -16.32
N GLN A 410 -23.70 30.18 -15.39
CA GLN A 410 -25.12 30.40 -15.67
C GLN A 410 -25.64 29.53 -16.82
N ILE A 411 -25.30 28.22 -16.81
CA ILE A 411 -25.83 27.24 -17.78
C ILE A 411 -27.21 26.74 -17.33
N ASP A 412 -28.00 26.23 -18.29
CA ASP A 412 -29.16 25.41 -17.95
C ASP A 412 -28.69 24.04 -17.46
N PRO A 413 -28.93 23.68 -16.16
CA PRO A 413 -28.46 22.41 -15.63
C PRO A 413 -29.00 21.20 -16.38
N SER A 414 -30.19 21.28 -16.97
CA SER A 414 -30.82 20.18 -17.71
C SER A 414 -30.06 19.76 -18.96
N LEU A 415 -29.13 20.59 -19.44
CA LEU A 415 -28.26 20.34 -20.58
C LEU A 415 -26.88 19.78 -20.20
N LEU A 416 -26.63 19.56 -18.90
CA LEU A 416 -25.42 18.89 -18.44
C LEU A 416 -25.78 17.50 -17.91
N GLU A 417 -25.12 16.48 -18.41
CA GLU A 417 -25.29 15.08 -18.02
C GLU A 417 -24.00 14.53 -17.41
N ILE A 418 -24.08 13.96 -16.21
CA ILE A 418 -22.98 13.32 -15.51
C ILE A 418 -23.02 11.82 -15.85
N GLU A 419 -21.95 11.31 -16.42
CA GLU A 419 -21.79 9.89 -16.76
C GLU A 419 -20.97 9.19 -15.68
N ILE A 420 -21.47 8.07 -15.18
CA ILE A 420 -20.85 7.21 -14.18
C ILE A 420 -20.75 5.79 -14.69
N THR A 421 -19.65 5.13 -14.44
CA THR A 421 -19.48 3.73 -14.83
C THR A 421 -20.16 2.77 -13.87
N GLU A 422 -20.47 1.56 -14.31
CA GLU A 422 -21.06 0.48 -13.51
C GLU A 422 -20.27 0.18 -12.21
N GLY A 423 -18.94 0.31 -12.25
CA GLY A 423 -18.05 0.07 -11.11
C GLY A 423 -18.29 0.94 -9.87
N ILE A 424 -19.05 2.03 -10.01
CA ILE A 424 -19.38 2.92 -8.87
C ILE A 424 -20.22 2.22 -7.80
N MET A 425 -20.89 1.12 -8.14
CA MET A 425 -21.80 0.38 -7.26
C MET A 425 -21.08 -0.52 -6.26
N ILE A 426 -19.77 -0.74 -6.43
CA ILE A 426 -18.98 -1.69 -5.62
C ILE A 426 -18.73 -1.15 -4.19
N HIS A 427 -18.70 0.17 -4.03
CA HIS A 427 -18.38 0.81 -2.75
C HIS A 427 -19.56 1.67 -2.26
N ASN A 428 -19.99 1.48 -1.01
CA ASN A 428 -21.00 2.27 -0.29
C ASN A 428 -22.18 2.79 -1.13
N MET A 429 -23.06 1.88 -1.53
CA MET A 429 -24.20 2.13 -2.42
C MET A 429 -25.12 3.28 -1.93
N ASN A 430 -25.36 3.38 -0.62
CA ASN A 430 -26.27 4.41 -0.07
C ASN A 430 -25.71 5.82 -0.27
N ASP A 431 -24.40 6.02 0.00
CA ASP A 431 -23.73 7.31 -0.21
C ASP A 431 -23.75 7.69 -1.70
N THR A 432 -23.50 6.72 -2.58
CA THR A 432 -23.57 6.93 -4.04
C THR A 432 -24.98 7.39 -4.47
N ILE A 433 -26.03 6.72 -4.00
CA ILE A 433 -27.42 7.10 -4.32
C ILE A 433 -27.73 8.51 -3.80
N GLU A 434 -27.32 8.87 -2.59
CA GLU A 434 -27.53 10.20 -2.01
C GLU A 434 -26.84 11.29 -2.84
N LYS A 435 -25.59 11.08 -3.24
CA LYS A 435 -24.84 12.02 -4.07
C LYS A 435 -25.45 12.17 -5.47
N LEU A 436 -25.89 11.07 -6.10
CA LEU A 436 -26.57 11.14 -7.40
C LEU A 436 -27.94 11.83 -7.30
N LYS A 437 -28.68 11.67 -6.19
CA LYS A 437 -29.89 12.44 -5.94
C LYS A 437 -29.56 13.93 -5.81
N ALA A 438 -28.51 14.29 -5.10
CA ALA A 438 -28.08 15.68 -5.00
C ALA A 438 -27.68 16.27 -6.38
N VAL A 439 -27.07 15.49 -7.29
CA VAL A 439 -26.83 15.89 -8.68
C VAL A 439 -28.17 16.18 -9.39
N LYS A 440 -29.16 15.31 -9.24
CA LYS A 440 -30.50 15.50 -9.82
C LYS A 440 -31.22 16.71 -9.23
N ASP A 441 -31.08 16.96 -7.94
CA ASP A 441 -31.69 18.11 -7.26
C ASP A 441 -31.11 19.45 -7.74
N LEU A 442 -29.88 19.46 -8.28
CA LEU A 442 -29.30 20.59 -9.00
C LEU A 442 -29.90 20.77 -10.41
N GLY A 443 -30.74 19.85 -10.87
CA GLY A 443 -31.38 19.88 -12.21
C GLY A 443 -30.59 19.18 -13.31
N LEU A 444 -29.46 18.51 -12.99
CA LEU A 444 -28.63 17.80 -13.97
C LEU A 444 -29.25 16.45 -14.35
N ARG A 445 -28.76 15.92 -15.47
CA ARG A 445 -29.03 14.54 -15.89
C ARG A 445 -27.95 13.60 -15.36
N VAL A 446 -28.30 12.33 -15.18
CA VAL A 446 -27.37 11.25 -14.80
C VAL A 446 -27.48 10.11 -15.80
N SER A 447 -26.35 9.67 -16.32
CA SER A 447 -26.20 8.52 -17.22
C SER A 447 -25.37 7.41 -16.60
N LEU A 448 -25.78 6.16 -16.80
CA LEU A 448 -24.95 5.00 -16.50
C LEU A 448 -24.21 4.56 -17.74
N ASP A 449 -22.88 4.51 -17.66
CA ASP A 449 -21.99 4.15 -18.75
C ASP A 449 -21.45 2.72 -18.64
N ASP A 450 -20.95 2.16 -19.75
CA ASP A 450 -20.37 0.80 -19.88
C ASP A 450 -21.28 -0.33 -19.38
N PHE A 451 -22.62 -0.18 -19.53
CA PHE A 451 -23.57 -1.17 -19.00
C PHE A 451 -23.38 -2.55 -19.65
N GLY A 452 -23.24 -3.56 -18.75
CA GLY A 452 -23.13 -4.98 -19.11
C GLY A 452 -21.69 -5.52 -19.12
N THR A 453 -20.69 -4.70 -18.81
CA THR A 453 -19.28 -5.13 -18.70
C THR A 453 -18.92 -5.60 -17.28
N GLY A 454 -19.79 -5.34 -16.28
CA GLY A 454 -19.57 -5.61 -14.87
C GLY A 454 -20.66 -6.49 -14.22
N TYR A 455 -20.72 -6.44 -12.90
CA TYR A 455 -21.65 -7.23 -12.05
C TYR A 455 -22.93 -6.46 -11.72
N SER A 456 -23.62 -5.87 -12.70
CA SER A 456 -24.88 -5.16 -12.39
C SER A 456 -25.99 -6.10 -11.94
N SER A 457 -26.36 -6.02 -10.67
CA SER A 457 -27.65 -6.54 -10.25
C SER A 457 -28.76 -5.59 -10.72
N LEU A 458 -29.73 -6.11 -11.48
CA LEU A 458 -30.90 -5.35 -11.92
C LEU A 458 -31.65 -4.65 -10.76
N SER A 459 -31.57 -5.20 -9.56
CA SER A 459 -32.14 -4.58 -8.35
C SER A 459 -31.48 -3.25 -8.00
N TYR A 460 -30.19 -3.10 -8.26
CA TYR A 460 -29.48 -1.84 -7.98
C TYR A 460 -29.75 -0.79 -9.05
N LEU A 461 -29.87 -1.19 -10.32
CA LEU A 461 -30.19 -0.29 -11.40
C LEU A 461 -31.51 0.47 -11.14
N GLN A 462 -32.52 -0.20 -10.55
CA GLN A 462 -33.81 0.41 -10.21
C GLN A 462 -33.73 1.46 -9.09
N MET A 463 -32.68 1.43 -8.25
CA MET A 463 -32.51 2.37 -7.14
C MET A 463 -31.77 3.65 -7.55
N LEU A 464 -31.06 3.62 -8.68
CA LEU A 464 -30.29 4.76 -9.15
C LEU A 464 -31.20 5.81 -9.82
N PRO A 465 -31.01 7.11 -9.55
CA PRO A 465 -31.82 8.19 -10.13
C PRO A 465 -31.32 8.55 -11.55
N LEU A 466 -31.39 7.60 -12.48
CA LEU A 466 -30.86 7.75 -13.83
C LEU A 466 -31.84 8.48 -14.77
N ASN A 467 -31.30 9.08 -15.83
CA ASN A 467 -32.03 9.56 -17.02
C ASN A 467 -31.70 8.71 -18.23
N THR A 468 -30.44 8.27 -18.34
CA THR A 468 -29.89 7.65 -19.54
C THR A 468 -29.11 6.39 -19.17
N LEU A 469 -29.14 5.39 -20.06
CA LEU A 469 -28.27 4.21 -19.97
C LEU A 469 -27.55 4.04 -21.31
N LYS A 470 -26.19 3.94 -21.23
CA LYS A 470 -25.32 3.72 -22.40
C LYS A 470 -24.99 2.24 -22.48
N ILE A 471 -25.23 1.65 -23.64
CA ILE A 471 -24.93 0.24 -23.94
C ILE A 471 -23.52 0.18 -24.51
N ASP A 472 -22.63 -0.54 -23.83
CA ASP A 472 -21.23 -0.66 -24.23
C ASP A 472 -21.06 -1.25 -25.63
N LYS A 473 -20.02 -0.81 -26.31
CA LYS A 473 -19.65 -1.23 -27.69
C LYS A 473 -19.51 -2.75 -27.84
N SER A 474 -19.18 -3.50 -26.80
CA SER A 474 -19.05 -4.97 -26.86
C SER A 474 -20.36 -5.65 -27.27
N PHE A 475 -21.50 -5.06 -26.93
CA PHE A 475 -22.83 -5.53 -27.34
C PHE A 475 -23.19 -5.10 -28.79
N ILE A 476 -22.56 -4.05 -29.28
CA ILE A 476 -22.85 -3.47 -30.59
C ILE A 476 -21.95 -4.05 -31.68
N ASN A 477 -20.68 -4.35 -31.37
CA ASN A 477 -19.69 -4.84 -32.33
C ASN A 477 -20.17 -6.08 -33.12
N ASN A 478 -20.83 -7.03 -32.43
CA ASN A 478 -21.29 -8.28 -33.01
C ASN A 478 -22.81 -8.37 -33.17
N ILE A 479 -23.53 -7.23 -33.15
CA ILE A 479 -25.01 -7.21 -33.21
C ILE A 479 -25.55 -7.77 -34.52
N THR A 480 -24.75 -7.74 -35.62
CA THR A 480 -25.06 -8.26 -36.95
C THR A 480 -24.63 -9.71 -37.14
N SER A 481 -24.14 -10.40 -36.08
CA SER A 481 -23.68 -11.79 -36.19
C SER A 481 -24.81 -12.74 -36.63
N SER A 482 -24.46 -13.76 -37.39
CA SER A 482 -25.42 -14.69 -38.04
C SER A 482 -26.17 -15.58 -37.02
N ASP A 483 -25.65 -15.75 -35.80
CA ASP A 483 -26.30 -16.53 -34.73
C ASP A 483 -27.43 -15.74 -34.04
N GLY A 484 -27.48 -14.43 -34.21
CA GLY A 484 -28.50 -13.54 -33.67
C GLY A 484 -28.50 -13.42 -32.12
N ILE A 485 -27.58 -14.07 -31.42
CA ILE A 485 -27.53 -14.07 -29.94
C ILE A 485 -27.31 -12.66 -29.41
N GLN A 486 -26.32 -11.97 -29.96
CA GLN A 486 -25.97 -10.61 -29.50
C GLN A 486 -27.09 -9.61 -29.80
N ALA A 487 -27.76 -9.75 -30.99
CA ALA A 487 -28.91 -8.93 -31.32
C ALA A 487 -30.08 -9.13 -30.33
N ASN A 488 -30.35 -10.37 -29.91
CA ASN A 488 -31.39 -10.66 -28.93
C ASN A 488 -31.08 -10.10 -27.56
N ILE A 489 -29.82 -10.19 -27.13
CA ILE A 489 -29.37 -9.62 -25.85
C ILE A 489 -29.52 -8.10 -25.86
N THR A 490 -28.99 -7.43 -26.90
CA THR A 490 -29.08 -5.97 -27.07
C THR A 490 -30.52 -5.48 -27.14
N SER A 491 -31.38 -6.17 -27.91
CA SER A 491 -32.82 -5.87 -27.97
C SER A 491 -33.49 -6.01 -26.58
N SER A 492 -33.13 -7.05 -25.83
CA SER A 492 -33.67 -7.25 -24.45
C SER A 492 -33.26 -6.15 -23.51
N ILE A 493 -32.00 -5.69 -23.58
CA ILE A 493 -31.49 -4.55 -22.80
C ILE A 493 -32.26 -3.28 -23.15
N ILE A 494 -32.41 -2.94 -24.43
CA ILE A 494 -33.14 -1.76 -24.90
C ILE A 494 -34.60 -1.78 -24.39
N ASN A 495 -35.29 -2.91 -24.55
CA ASN A 495 -36.68 -3.08 -24.07
C ASN A 495 -36.78 -2.93 -22.52
N MET A 496 -35.81 -3.40 -21.80
CA MET A 496 -35.76 -3.25 -20.33
C MET A 496 -35.62 -1.77 -19.96
N VAL A 497 -34.68 -1.06 -20.58
CA VAL A 497 -34.38 0.36 -20.32
C VAL A 497 -35.59 1.23 -20.68
N GLU A 498 -36.28 0.96 -21.81
CA GLU A 498 -37.51 1.63 -22.22
C GLU A 498 -38.62 1.47 -21.15
N LYS A 499 -38.80 0.23 -20.62
CA LYS A 499 -39.79 -0.03 -19.56
C LYS A 499 -39.46 0.67 -18.24
N MET A 500 -38.21 1.00 -18.02
CA MET A 500 -37.76 1.80 -16.87
C MET A 500 -37.97 3.31 -17.08
N GLY A 501 -38.37 3.73 -18.31
CA GLY A 501 -38.55 5.13 -18.66
C GLY A 501 -37.23 5.88 -18.85
N LEU A 502 -36.14 5.18 -19.14
CA LEU A 502 -34.82 5.75 -19.37
C LEU A 502 -34.55 5.90 -20.87
N GLU A 503 -33.72 6.88 -21.23
CA GLU A 503 -33.19 7.06 -22.58
C GLU A 503 -32.04 6.05 -22.81
N THR A 504 -31.98 5.46 -24.01
CA THR A 504 -30.92 4.49 -24.36
C THR A 504 -29.95 5.11 -25.35
N ILE A 505 -28.65 4.99 -25.10
CA ILE A 505 -27.57 5.33 -26.04
C ILE A 505 -26.84 4.04 -26.42
N ALA A 506 -26.71 3.73 -27.69
CA ALA A 506 -25.87 2.65 -28.19
C ALA A 506 -24.49 3.21 -28.59
N GLU A 507 -23.44 2.66 -28.01
CA GLU A 507 -22.08 3.09 -28.26
C GLU A 507 -21.35 2.24 -29.30
N GLY A 508 -20.32 2.82 -29.95
CA GLY A 508 -19.47 2.10 -30.87
C GLY A 508 -20.16 1.72 -32.16
N VAL A 509 -21.14 2.49 -32.62
CA VAL A 509 -21.80 2.27 -33.90
C VAL A 509 -20.86 2.70 -35.04
N GLU A 510 -20.39 1.73 -35.84
CA GLU A 510 -19.40 1.93 -36.90
C GLU A 510 -19.98 1.62 -38.30
N HIS A 511 -21.04 0.79 -38.38
CA HIS A 511 -21.61 0.31 -39.64
C HIS A 511 -23.09 0.64 -39.78
N PRO A 512 -23.57 0.95 -41.00
CA PRO A 512 -24.99 1.24 -41.26
C PRO A 512 -25.93 0.10 -40.86
N GLU A 513 -25.50 -1.16 -40.99
CA GLU A 513 -26.30 -2.34 -40.65
C GLU A 513 -26.57 -2.42 -39.14
N GLN A 514 -25.63 -1.93 -38.29
CA GLN A 514 -25.82 -1.81 -36.84
C GLN A 514 -26.90 -0.76 -36.56
N LEU A 515 -26.84 0.39 -37.22
CA LEU A 515 -27.82 1.46 -37.07
C LEU A 515 -29.23 1.00 -37.42
N ASP A 516 -29.39 0.24 -38.53
CA ASP A 516 -30.68 -0.31 -38.96
C ASP A 516 -31.28 -1.27 -37.94
N LEU A 517 -30.47 -2.11 -37.32
CA LEU A 517 -30.92 -3.01 -36.24
C LEU A 517 -31.31 -2.26 -34.98
N LEU A 518 -30.50 -1.29 -34.55
CA LEU A 518 -30.76 -0.47 -33.36
C LEU A 518 -32.06 0.33 -33.56
N ASN A 519 -32.33 0.83 -34.76
CA ASN A 519 -33.58 1.50 -35.08
C ASN A 519 -34.79 0.55 -34.98
N LYS A 520 -34.65 -0.71 -35.44
CA LYS A 520 -35.69 -1.75 -35.28
C LYS A 520 -35.95 -2.11 -33.83
N PHE A 521 -34.93 -2.02 -32.96
CA PHE A 521 -35.05 -2.29 -31.54
C PHE A 521 -35.56 -1.09 -30.73
N ASN A 522 -35.89 0.05 -31.39
CA ASN A 522 -36.31 1.29 -30.75
C ASN A 522 -35.24 1.95 -29.85
N CYS A 523 -33.96 1.78 -30.16
CA CYS A 523 -32.91 2.55 -29.50
C CYS A 523 -33.14 4.05 -29.75
N ASN A 524 -32.91 4.89 -28.71
CA ASN A 524 -33.19 6.32 -28.84
C ASN A 524 -32.04 7.07 -29.52
N VAL A 525 -30.80 6.82 -29.10
CA VAL A 525 -29.63 7.60 -29.45
C VAL A 525 -28.49 6.68 -29.83
N VAL A 526 -27.65 7.12 -30.76
CA VAL A 526 -26.44 6.43 -31.19
C VAL A 526 -25.23 7.32 -31.10
N GLN A 527 -24.11 6.69 -30.77
CA GLN A 527 -22.78 7.26 -30.71
C GLN A 527 -21.78 6.28 -31.32
N GLY A 528 -20.86 6.77 -32.14
CA GLY A 528 -19.85 5.93 -32.76
C GLY A 528 -19.21 6.58 -33.97
N PHE A 529 -18.24 5.89 -34.57
CA PHE A 529 -17.50 6.46 -35.73
C PHE A 529 -18.33 6.64 -36.97
N LEU A 530 -19.43 5.92 -37.13
CA LEU A 530 -20.40 6.16 -38.17
C LEU A 530 -21.03 7.55 -38.08
N CYS A 531 -21.30 8.01 -36.85
CA CYS A 531 -21.91 9.30 -36.57
C CYS A 531 -20.89 10.45 -36.50
N GLY A 532 -19.68 10.14 -36.05
CA GLY A 532 -18.57 11.08 -35.93
C GLY A 532 -17.55 10.61 -34.92
N LYS A 533 -16.27 10.80 -35.21
CA LYS A 533 -15.19 10.58 -34.29
C LYS A 533 -15.13 11.73 -33.24
N PRO A 534 -14.49 11.53 -32.08
CA PRO A 534 -14.20 12.63 -31.16
C PRO A 534 -13.47 13.78 -31.88
N MET A 535 -13.95 14.99 -31.76
CA MET A 535 -13.48 16.17 -32.47
C MET A 535 -12.99 17.25 -31.48
N PRO A 536 -11.94 18.03 -31.82
CA PRO A 536 -11.57 19.22 -31.06
C PRO A 536 -12.65 20.30 -31.16
N PHE A 537 -12.66 21.22 -30.17
CA PHE A 537 -13.64 22.32 -30.08
C PHE A 537 -13.87 23.05 -31.43
N ALA A 538 -12.79 23.37 -32.16
CA ALA A 538 -12.90 24.13 -33.42
C ALA A 538 -13.74 23.45 -34.49
N LEU A 539 -13.70 22.11 -34.59
CA LEU A 539 -14.51 21.35 -35.57
C LEU A 539 -15.96 21.26 -35.11
N CYS A 540 -16.23 21.10 -33.84
CA CYS A 540 -17.60 21.13 -33.30
C CYS A 540 -18.24 22.51 -33.46
N ASP A 541 -17.47 23.57 -33.23
CA ASP A 541 -17.88 24.96 -33.42
C ASP A 541 -18.23 25.24 -34.88
N ALA A 542 -17.41 24.77 -35.83
CA ALA A 542 -17.69 24.87 -37.26
C ALA A 542 -18.95 24.09 -37.65
N TYR A 543 -19.16 22.88 -37.10
CA TYR A 543 -20.37 22.09 -37.33
C TYR A 543 -21.63 22.80 -36.86
N LEU A 544 -21.60 23.36 -35.62
CA LEU A 544 -22.73 24.11 -35.06
C LEU A 544 -23.02 25.42 -35.81
N SER A 545 -22.01 26.02 -36.46
CA SER A 545 -22.19 27.20 -37.29
C SER A 545 -22.84 26.91 -38.67
N GLY A 546 -23.07 25.63 -39.01
CA GLY A 546 -23.69 25.17 -40.24
C GLY A 546 -22.76 24.51 -41.27
N ASP A 547 -21.46 24.39 -40.98
CA ASP A 547 -20.53 23.62 -41.84
C ASP A 547 -20.67 22.12 -41.55
N LYS A 548 -21.70 21.49 -42.16
CA LYS A 548 -21.92 20.05 -42.05
C LYS A 548 -20.76 19.20 -42.58
N GLY A 549 -19.87 19.77 -43.38
CA GLY A 549 -18.66 19.11 -43.87
C GLY A 549 -17.54 19.00 -42.80
N ALA A 550 -17.64 19.73 -41.70
CA ALA A 550 -16.64 19.69 -40.61
C ALA A 550 -16.48 18.28 -40.01
N MET A 551 -17.57 17.51 -39.85
CA MET A 551 -17.51 16.14 -39.36
C MET A 551 -16.83 15.18 -40.37
N LEU A 552 -17.02 15.37 -41.68
CA LEU A 552 -16.43 14.53 -42.72
C LEU A 552 -14.93 14.76 -42.89
N LYS A 553 -14.44 15.95 -42.58
CA LYS A 553 -12.99 16.27 -42.61
C LYS A 553 -12.20 15.46 -41.59
N ASN A 554 -12.78 15.23 -40.40
CA ASN A 554 -12.14 14.45 -39.32
C ASN A 554 -11.99 12.94 -39.64
N SER A 555 -12.76 12.41 -40.62
CA SER A 555 -12.66 11.00 -41.03
C SER A 555 -11.51 10.72 -42.00
N LYS A 556 -10.85 11.76 -42.56
CA LYS A 556 -9.78 11.65 -43.55
C LYS A 556 -8.37 11.92 -43.01
N GLU A 557 -8.23 12.49 -41.78
CA GLU A 557 -6.95 12.90 -41.20
C GLU A 557 -6.43 11.97 -40.06
N LEU A 558 -7.10 10.86 -39.84
CA LEU A 558 -6.69 9.77 -38.94
C LEU A 558 -6.72 8.46 -39.75
#